data_ea36ca1d9da5209bbfab72889e6f8f9f
#
_entry.id   ea36ca1d9da5209bbfab72889e6f8f9f
#
_cell.length_a   1.000
_cell.length_b   1.000
_cell.length_c   1.000
_cell.angle_alpha   90.00
_cell.angle_beta   90.00
_cell.angle_gamma   90.00
#
_symmetry.space_group_name_H-M   'P 1'
#
loop_
_entity.id
_entity.type
_entity.pdbx_description
1 polymer ?
#
loop_
_entity_poly.entity_id
_entity_poly.type
_entity_poly.pdbx_seq_one_letter_code
_entity_poly.pdbx_strand_id
1 'polypeptide(L)'
;IKINGENIKPILADAVNSLENVTVINRLNITDYIVKDNTILGAVGFNIDTGEAYEIRAKKVLCATGGAAGLYKPNNPGFSRHKMWYPPFNTGAGFAMGINAGAEMTTFEMRFIALRCKDTIAPTGTIAQGVGAKQVNSLGEVYENRYGLTTSLRVYGTVRENIEGRGPCYLRTEGISSEQDESLKKAYLNMAPSQTLKWIESGKNPSEQNVEI
;
A
#
# COMPACT_ATOMS: atom_id res chain seq x y z
N ILE A 1 -5.00 -9.58 -12.42
CA ILE A 1 -5.86 -10.06 -11.31
C ILE A 1 -6.02 -8.91 -10.34
N LYS A 2 -7.26 -8.51 -10.07
CA LYS A 2 -7.59 -7.53 -9.03
C LYS A 2 -8.10 -8.31 -7.82
N ILE A 3 -7.48 -8.06 -6.67
CA ILE A 3 -7.90 -8.62 -5.39
C ILE A 3 -8.44 -7.48 -4.54
N ASN A 4 -9.72 -7.55 -4.18
CA ASN A 4 -10.31 -6.58 -3.27
C ASN A 4 -10.12 -7.04 -1.83
N GLY A 5 -9.55 -6.17 -0.99
CA GLY A 5 -9.34 -6.44 0.44
C GLY A 5 -10.62 -6.73 1.22
N GLU A 6 -11.74 -6.22 0.76
CA GLU A 6 -13.06 -6.51 1.35
C GLU A 6 -13.46 -7.99 1.24
N ASN A 7 -13.04 -8.64 0.15
CA ASN A 7 -13.37 -10.04 -0.09
C ASN A 7 -12.29 -10.99 0.40
N ILE A 8 -11.01 -10.68 0.11
CA ILE A 8 -9.91 -11.60 0.40
C ILE A 8 -9.69 -11.81 1.91
N LYS A 9 -9.86 -10.77 2.72
CA LYS A 9 -9.64 -10.89 4.17
C LYS A 9 -10.66 -11.79 4.85
N PRO A 10 -11.98 -11.67 4.63
CA PRO A 10 -12.97 -12.61 5.14
C PRO A 10 -12.71 -14.04 4.67
N ILE A 11 -12.45 -14.24 3.39
CA ILE A 11 -12.18 -15.59 2.83
C ILE A 11 -10.98 -16.24 3.52
N LEU A 12 -9.90 -15.51 3.71
CA LEU A 12 -8.71 -16.04 4.40
C LEU A 12 -8.95 -16.28 5.89
N ALA A 13 -9.73 -15.41 6.55
CA ALA A 13 -10.09 -15.60 7.94
C ALA A 13 -10.95 -16.85 8.14
N ASP A 14 -11.95 -17.05 7.28
CA ASP A 14 -12.80 -18.25 7.31
C ASP A 14 -11.98 -19.51 7.04
N ALA A 15 -11.08 -19.47 6.06
CA ALA A 15 -10.19 -20.58 5.77
C ALA A 15 -9.29 -20.95 6.96
N VAL A 16 -8.71 -19.95 7.63
CA VAL A 16 -7.88 -20.19 8.83
C VAL A 16 -8.71 -20.74 9.98
N ASN A 17 -9.89 -20.17 10.23
CA ASN A 17 -10.78 -20.62 11.30
C ASN A 17 -11.34 -22.03 11.09
N SER A 18 -11.35 -22.54 9.84
CA SER A 18 -11.78 -23.90 9.52
C SER A 18 -10.71 -24.97 9.77
N LEU A 19 -9.48 -24.59 10.09
CA LEU A 19 -8.37 -25.51 10.32
C LEU A 19 -8.34 -25.97 11.78
N GLU A 20 -8.52 -27.27 12.02
CA GLU A 20 -8.56 -27.86 13.37
C GLU A 20 -7.23 -27.74 14.13
N ASN A 21 -6.11 -27.66 13.41
CA ASN A 21 -4.76 -27.57 13.99
C ASN A 21 -4.27 -26.12 14.15
N VAL A 22 -5.13 -25.13 13.98
CA VAL A 22 -4.81 -23.70 14.12
C VAL A 22 -5.63 -23.10 15.26
N THR A 23 -4.96 -22.39 16.16
CA THR A 23 -5.61 -21.60 17.19
C THR A 23 -5.46 -20.11 16.86
N VAL A 24 -6.58 -19.43 16.68
CA VAL A 24 -6.62 -17.98 16.46
C VAL A 24 -6.90 -17.28 17.78
N ILE A 25 -5.98 -16.45 18.22
CA ILE A 25 -6.13 -15.65 19.45
C ILE A 25 -6.35 -14.19 19.02
N ASN A 26 -7.60 -13.78 19.02
CA ASN A 26 -7.96 -12.40 18.69
C ASN A 26 -7.69 -11.44 19.85
N ARG A 27 -7.52 -10.15 19.53
CA ARG A 27 -7.37 -9.07 20.52
C ARG A 27 -6.08 -9.19 21.36
N LEU A 28 -5.13 -9.99 20.92
CA LEU A 28 -3.81 -10.15 21.57
C LEU A 28 -2.78 -9.27 20.86
N ASN A 29 -2.24 -8.31 21.60
CA ASN A 29 -1.14 -7.47 21.15
C ASN A 29 0.19 -8.06 21.62
N ILE A 30 1.00 -8.54 20.70
CA ILE A 30 2.36 -9.01 21.00
C ILE A 30 3.29 -7.82 21.13
N THR A 31 4.09 -7.80 22.21
CA THR A 31 4.99 -6.70 22.55
C THR A 31 6.46 -7.05 22.42
N ASP A 32 6.82 -8.33 22.64
CA ASP A 32 8.20 -8.80 22.58
C ASP A 32 8.31 -10.28 22.25
N TYR A 33 9.52 -10.69 21.83
CA TYR A 33 9.88 -12.10 21.68
C TYR A 33 10.64 -12.60 22.91
N ILE A 34 10.42 -13.87 23.23
CA ILE A 34 11.18 -14.57 24.27
C ILE A 34 12.40 -15.18 23.58
N VAL A 35 13.58 -14.67 23.92
CA VAL A 35 14.86 -15.15 23.35
C VAL A 35 15.77 -15.59 24.48
N LYS A 36 16.39 -16.75 24.31
CA LYS A 36 17.44 -17.27 25.21
C LYS A 36 18.52 -17.95 24.38
N ASP A 37 19.76 -17.64 24.67
CA ASP A 37 20.94 -18.24 24.02
C ASP A 37 20.83 -18.19 22.47
N ASN A 38 20.48 -17.02 21.94
CA ASN A 38 20.24 -16.75 20.52
C ASN A 38 19.17 -17.65 19.89
N THR A 39 18.23 -18.17 20.68
CA THR A 39 17.15 -19.04 20.24
C THR A 39 15.81 -18.43 20.62
N ILE A 40 14.90 -18.33 19.65
CA ILE A 40 13.52 -17.90 19.88
C ILE A 40 12.76 -19.00 20.63
N LEU A 41 12.07 -18.63 21.70
CA LEU A 41 11.28 -19.56 22.52
C LEU A 41 9.78 -19.24 22.48
N GLY A 42 9.42 -18.10 21.91
CA GLY A 42 8.03 -17.66 21.84
C GLY A 42 7.88 -16.15 21.82
N ALA A 43 6.76 -15.69 22.32
CA ALA A 43 6.41 -14.27 22.39
C ALA A 43 5.59 -13.94 23.64
N VAL A 44 5.61 -12.70 24.06
CA VAL A 44 4.76 -12.16 25.14
C VAL A 44 3.90 -11.03 24.62
N GLY A 45 2.76 -10.83 25.25
CA GLY A 45 1.84 -9.78 24.90
C GLY A 45 0.73 -9.65 25.92
N PHE A 46 -0.29 -8.90 25.59
CA PHE A 46 -1.47 -8.72 26.44
C PHE A 46 -2.74 -8.62 25.61
N ASN A 47 -3.85 -9.06 26.19
CA ASN A 47 -5.16 -8.85 25.62
C ASN A 47 -5.54 -7.37 25.73
N ILE A 48 -5.91 -6.74 24.63
CA ILE A 48 -6.17 -5.29 24.58
C ILE A 48 -7.48 -4.89 25.25
N ASP A 49 -8.40 -5.83 25.47
CA ASP A 49 -9.68 -5.55 26.11
C ASP A 49 -9.62 -5.76 27.63
N THR A 50 -8.89 -6.79 28.08
CA THR A 50 -8.82 -7.17 29.50
C THR A 50 -7.55 -6.73 30.20
N GLY A 51 -6.48 -6.45 29.44
CA GLY A 51 -5.15 -6.18 29.98
C GLY A 51 -4.40 -7.43 30.48
N GLU A 52 -5.00 -8.62 30.35
CA GLU A 52 -4.39 -9.89 30.79
C GLU A 52 -3.10 -10.17 29.99
N ALA A 53 -2.03 -10.51 30.72
CA ALA A 53 -0.75 -10.85 30.11
C ALA A 53 -0.74 -12.28 29.57
N TYR A 54 -0.10 -12.45 28.42
CA TYR A 54 0.06 -13.74 27.74
C TYR A 54 1.52 -14.05 27.49
N GLU A 55 1.88 -15.30 27.72
CA GLU A 55 3.14 -15.90 27.30
C GLU A 55 2.83 -17.08 26.37
N ILE A 56 3.30 -16.99 25.12
CA ILE A 56 3.09 -18.03 24.13
C ILE A 56 4.44 -18.68 23.84
N ARG A 57 4.56 -19.97 24.12
CA ARG A 57 5.74 -20.76 23.79
C ARG A 57 5.63 -21.35 22.40
N ALA A 58 6.68 -21.16 21.58
CA ALA A 58 6.73 -21.64 20.22
C ALA A 58 8.15 -22.01 19.82
N LYS A 59 8.29 -23.08 19.02
CA LYS A 59 9.58 -23.50 18.45
C LYS A 59 10.06 -22.55 17.34
N LYS A 60 9.13 -21.88 16.68
CA LYS A 60 9.38 -20.89 15.61
C LYS A 60 8.33 -19.80 15.67
N VAL A 61 8.70 -18.60 15.28
CA VAL A 61 7.82 -17.44 15.24
C VAL A 61 7.91 -16.79 13.85
N LEU A 62 6.77 -16.54 13.25
CA LEU A 62 6.66 -15.76 12.01
C LEU A 62 6.09 -14.36 12.35
N CYS A 63 6.86 -13.32 12.08
CA CYS A 63 6.40 -11.95 12.21
C CYS A 63 5.75 -11.48 10.90
N ALA A 64 4.46 -11.22 10.93
CA ALA A 64 3.68 -10.77 9.77
C ALA A 64 2.86 -9.51 10.10
N THR A 65 3.42 -8.59 10.88
CA THR A 65 2.75 -7.40 11.40
C THR A 65 2.58 -6.26 10.38
N GLY A 66 3.03 -6.47 9.17
CA GLY A 66 2.92 -5.47 8.09
C GLY A 66 3.98 -4.38 8.15
N GLY A 67 3.80 -3.36 7.33
CA GLY A 67 4.74 -2.25 7.21
C GLY A 67 4.61 -1.20 8.32
N ALA A 68 5.63 -0.34 8.43
CA ALA A 68 5.71 0.72 9.44
C ALA A 68 5.37 2.10 8.86
N ALA A 69 4.20 2.24 8.26
CA ALA A 69 3.78 3.49 7.60
C ALA A 69 3.75 4.71 8.55
N GLY A 70 3.47 4.49 9.83
CA GLY A 70 3.41 5.53 10.85
C GLY A 70 4.76 6.11 11.29
N LEU A 71 5.88 5.50 10.89
CA LEU A 71 7.23 6.03 11.17
C LEU A 71 7.54 7.31 10.39
N TYR A 72 7.02 7.42 9.17
CA TYR A 72 7.38 8.47 8.24
C TYR A 72 6.35 9.59 8.27
N LYS A 73 6.83 10.80 8.40
CA LYS A 73 5.99 11.98 8.17
C LYS A 73 5.84 12.22 6.67
N PRO A 74 4.64 12.60 6.19
CA PRO A 74 4.50 13.05 4.81
C PRO A 74 5.41 14.25 4.53
N ASN A 75 6.09 14.24 3.39
CA ASN A 75 6.93 15.37 2.97
C ASN A 75 6.09 16.57 2.50
N ASN A 76 4.81 16.33 2.17
CA ASN A 76 3.88 17.37 1.77
C ASN A 76 3.14 17.92 3.00
N PRO A 77 3.23 19.23 3.32
CA PRO A 77 2.53 19.82 4.46
C PRO A 77 1.01 19.68 4.40
N GLY A 78 0.43 19.55 3.20
CA GLY A 78 -1.00 19.31 3.00
C GLY A 78 -1.46 17.91 3.36
N PHE A 79 -0.55 16.96 3.57
CA PHE A 79 -0.85 15.60 3.97
C PHE A 79 -0.64 15.41 5.46
N SER A 80 -1.73 15.12 6.16
CA SER A 80 -1.70 14.66 7.55
C SER A 80 -1.66 13.14 7.62
N ARG A 81 -1.45 12.58 8.81
CA ARG A 81 -1.57 11.14 9.06
C ARG A 81 -2.90 10.57 8.60
N HIS A 82 -3.97 11.35 8.63
CA HIS A 82 -5.30 10.94 8.19
C HIS A 82 -5.44 10.76 6.67
N LYS A 83 -4.50 11.29 5.90
CA LYS A 83 -4.47 11.17 4.43
C LYS A 83 -3.45 10.14 3.95
N MET A 84 -3.00 9.24 4.80
CA MET A 84 -2.15 8.10 4.42
C MET A 84 -3.01 6.91 4.03
N TRP A 85 -2.59 6.17 3.00
CA TRP A 85 -3.27 4.95 2.57
C TRP A 85 -3.17 3.83 3.59
N TYR A 86 -2.03 3.73 4.28
CA TYR A 86 -1.79 2.72 5.30
C TYR A 86 -2.11 3.25 6.70
N PRO A 87 -2.45 2.35 7.66
CA PRO A 87 -2.73 2.74 9.02
C PRO A 87 -1.58 3.55 9.64
N PRO A 88 -1.83 4.77 10.13
CA PRO A 88 -0.78 5.63 10.68
C PRO A 88 -0.25 5.14 12.04
N PHE A 89 -0.93 4.17 12.65
CA PHE A 89 -0.57 3.60 13.95
C PHE A 89 0.45 2.46 13.85
N ASN A 90 0.76 1.97 12.64
CA ASN A 90 1.84 1.02 12.42
C ASN A 90 3.18 1.74 12.52
N THR A 91 3.69 1.85 13.73
CA THR A 91 4.89 2.65 14.06
C THR A 91 6.17 1.82 14.15
N GLY A 92 6.17 0.59 13.63
CA GLY A 92 7.37 -0.24 13.52
C GLY A 92 7.61 -1.17 14.71
N ALA A 93 6.60 -1.45 15.54
CA ALA A 93 6.75 -2.36 16.68
C ALA A 93 7.25 -3.75 16.24
N GLY A 94 6.75 -4.31 15.13
CA GLY A 94 7.23 -5.59 14.61
C GLY A 94 8.71 -5.56 14.20
N PHE A 95 9.18 -4.44 13.65
CA PHE A 95 10.62 -4.25 13.36
C PHE A 95 11.43 -4.15 14.64
N ALA A 96 10.96 -3.39 15.62
CA ALA A 96 11.64 -3.27 16.92
C ALA A 96 11.76 -4.62 17.62
N MET A 97 10.70 -5.41 17.66
CA MET A 97 10.75 -6.78 18.22
C MET A 97 11.80 -7.66 17.51
N GLY A 98 11.86 -7.60 16.17
CA GLY A 98 12.86 -8.33 15.41
C GLY A 98 14.29 -7.88 15.72
N ILE A 99 14.55 -6.58 15.78
CA ILE A 99 15.87 -6.01 16.12
C ILE A 99 16.28 -6.41 17.53
N ASN A 100 15.38 -6.26 18.50
CA ASN A 100 15.65 -6.62 19.90
C ASN A 100 15.92 -8.13 20.06
N ALA A 101 15.32 -8.96 19.23
CA ALA A 101 15.58 -10.39 19.18
C ALA A 101 16.88 -10.79 18.45
N GLY A 102 17.63 -9.82 17.90
CA GLY A 102 18.86 -10.06 17.17
C GLY A 102 18.67 -10.48 15.72
N ALA A 103 17.48 -10.26 15.12
CA ALA A 103 17.24 -10.59 13.72
C ALA A 103 18.01 -9.65 12.78
N GLU A 104 18.55 -10.21 11.71
CA GLU A 104 19.10 -9.43 10.61
C GLU A 104 17.97 -8.71 9.86
N MET A 105 18.19 -7.44 9.57
CA MET A 105 17.21 -6.60 8.90
C MET A 105 17.72 -6.17 7.53
N THR A 106 16.82 -6.14 6.55
CA THR A 106 17.12 -5.71 5.19
C THR A 106 16.13 -4.65 4.72
N THR A 107 16.52 -3.88 3.69
CA THR A 107 15.65 -2.94 2.98
C THR A 107 15.08 -1.77 3.80
N PHE A 108 15.68 -1.41 4.93
CA PHE A 108 15.29 -0.23 5.72
C PHE A 108 15.47 1.09 4.98
N GLU A 109 16.40 1.14 4.05
CA GLU A 109 16.66 2.26 3.18
C GLU A 109 15.57 2.48 2.12
N MET A 110 14.71 1.50 1.93
CA MET A 110 13.65 1.55 0.92
C MET A 110 12.31 1.96 1.51
N ARG A 111 11.81 3.09 1.04
CA ARG A 111 10.42 3.51 1.26
C ARG A 111 9.62 3.20 0.00
N PHE A 112 8.66 2.28 0.10
CA PHE A 112 7.75 2.01 -1.01
C PHE A 112 6.81 3.19 -1.23
N ILE A 113 6.78 3.69 -2.46
CA ILE A 113 5.84 4.71 -2.91
C ILE A 113 5.21 4.21 -4.20
N ALA A 114 3.88 4.09 -4.22
CA ALA A 114 3.14 3.82 -5.44
C ALA A 114 2.78 5.12 -6.16
N LEU A 115 2.68 5.07 -7.48
CA LEU A 115 2.18 6.17 -8.29
C LEU A 115 0.73 6.45 -7.91
N ARG A 116 0.39 7.72 -7.72
CA ARG A 116 -0.95 8.16 -7.31
C ARG A 116 -1.47 9.22 -8.26
N CYS A 117 -2.79 9.22 -8.40
CA CYS A 117 -3.45 10.36 -9.01
C CYS A 117 -3.43 11.54 -8.06
N LYS A 118 -3.29 12.75 -8.60
CA LYS A 118 -3.30 13.99 -7.82
C LYS A 118 -4.50 14.06 -6.90
N ASP A 119 -4.27 14.55 -5.70
CA ASP A 119 -5.28 14.69 -4.64
C ASP A 119 -5.89 13.38 -4.13
N THR A 120 -5.28 12.23 -4.44
CA THR A 120 -5.69 10.92 -3.91
C THR A 120 -4.60 10.34 -3.02
N ILE A 121 -4.99 9.38 -2.17
CA ILE A 121 -4.07 8.66 -1.28
C ILE A 121 -3.86 7.19 -1.70
N ALA A 122 -4.73 6.66 -2.56
CA ALA A 122 -4.68 5.29 -3.04
C ALA A 122 -3.66 5.12 -4.18
N PRO A 123 -3.11 3.93 -4.41
CA PRO A 123 -2.17 3.64 -5.50
C PRO A 123 -2.91 3.51 -6.86
N THR A 124 -3.70 4.49 -7.20
CA THR A 124 -4.60 4.52 -8.37
C THR A 124 -3.85 4.55 -9.70
N GLY A 125 -2.63 5.10 -9.69
CA GLY A 125 -1.78 5.08 -10.88
C GLY A 125 -1.44 3.66 -11.36
N THR A 126 -1.15 2.75 -10.45
CA THR A 126 -0.88 1.34 -10.79
C THR A 126 -2.12 0.67 -11.39
N ILE A 127 -3.32 1.03 -10.93
CA ILE A 127 -4.58 0.50 -11.47
C ILE A 127 -4.78 0.99 -12.91
N ALA A 128 -4.58 2.27 -13.18
CA ALA A 128 -4.68 2.83 -14.52
C ALA A 128 -3.67 2.18 -15.49
N GLN A 129 -2.46 1.96 -15.04
CA GLN A 129 -1.45 1.23 -15.83
C GLN A 129 -1.88 -0.22 -16.13
N GLY A 130 -2.60 -0.86 -15.22
CA GLY A 130 -3.14 -2.20 -15.41
C GLY A 130 -4.18 -2.31 -16.55
N VAL A 131 -4.77 -1.19 -16.97
CA VAL A 131 -5.64 -1.10 -18.16
C VAL A 131 -4.93 -0.46 -19.35
N GLY A 132 -3.60 -0.35 -19.32
CA GLY A 132 -2.81 0.11 -20.46
C GLY A 132 -2.50 1.61 -20.50
N ALA A 133 -2.84 2.36 -19.44
CA ALA A 133 -2.48 3.78 -19.34
C ALA A 133 -0.97 4.00 -19.43
N LYS A 134 -0.56 5.03 -20.19
CA LYS A 134 0.84 5.43 -20.37
C LYS A 134 1.16 6.67 -19.56
N GLN A 135 2.37 6.73 -19.01
CA GLN A 135 2.86 7.94 -18.35
C GLN A 135 3.33 8.94 -19.41
N VAL A 136 2.75 10.12 -19.40
CA VAL A 136 3.12 11.23 -20.28
C VAL A 136 3.44 12.48 -19.48
N ASN A 137 4.38 13.28 -19.99
CA ASN A 137 4.71 14.59 -19.44
C ASN A 137 3.80 15.70 -19.98
N SER A 138 4.01 16.94 -19.59
CA SER A 138 3.24 18.10 -20.06
C SER A 138 3.37 18.38 -21.55
N LEU A 139 4.41 17.84 -22.19
CA LEU A 139 4.64 17.94 -23.63
C LEU A 139 3.94 16.83 -24.42
N GLY A 140 3.24 15.91 -23.74
CA GLY A 140 2.57 14.76 -24.35
C GLY A 140 3.49 13.59 -24.66
N GLU A 141 4.76 13.65 -24.30
CA GLU A 141 5.75 12.59 -24.53
C GLU A 141 5.57 11.43 -23.56
N VAL A 142 5.57 10.20 -24.08
CA VAL A 142 5.62 8.98 -23.24
C VAL A 142 7.03 8.81 -22.71
N TYR A 143 7.23 8.91 -21.40
CA TYR A 143 8.55 8.88 -20.79
C TYR A 143 8.87 7.60 -20.03
N GLU A 144 7.89 6.74 -19.77
CA GLU A 144 8.08 5.55 -18.92
C GLU A 144 9.20 4.63 -19.39
N ASN A 145 9.40 4.49 -20.71
CA ASN A 145 10.46 3.66 -21.28
C ASN A 145 11.87 4.24 -21.05
N ARG A 146 11.97 5.55 -20.80
CA ARG A 146 13.24 6.24 -20.54
C ARG A 146 13.81 5.86 -19.18
N TYR A 147 12.95 5.62 -18.21
CA TYR A 147 13.32 5.36 -16.81
C TYR A 147 13.14 3.89 -16.40
N GLY A 148 12.16 3.20 -16.97
CA GLY A 148 11.83 1.79 -16.71
C GLY A 148 10.42 1.60 -16.19
N LEU A 149 9.96 0.33 -16.20
CA LEU A 149 8.57 -0.02 -16.01
C LEU A 149 8.23 -0.59 -14.64
N THR A 150 9.21 -0.76 -13.74
CA THR A 150 8.90 -1.17 -12.36
C THR A 150 8.20 -0.06 -11.60
N THR A 151 7.44 -0.38 -10.59
CA THR A 151 6.68 0.61 -9.79
C THR A 151 7.58 1.75 -9.29
N SER A 152 8.76 1.43 -8.75
CA SER A 152 9.70 2.43 -8.23
C SER A 152 10.28 3.32 -9.34
N LEU A 153 10.63 2.74 -10.49
CA LEU A 153 11.19 3.49 -11.61
C LEU A 153 10.14 4.39 -12.28
N ARG A 154 8.89 3.98 -12.29
CA ARG A 154 7.78 4.82 -12.79
C ARG A 154 7.58 6.05 -11.90
N VAL A 155 7.64 5.89 -10.57
CA VAL A 155 7.59 7.03 -9.64
C VAL A 155 8.83 7.91 -9.81
N TYR A 156 10.02 7.32 -9.89
CA TYR A 156 11.25 8.04 -10.13
C TYR A 156 11.18 8.87 -11.42
N GLY A 157 10.72 8.28 -12.52
CA GLY A 157 10.53 8.98 -13.79
C GLY A 157 9.60 10.18 -13.66
N THR A 158 8.47 10.04 -12.96
CA THR A 158 7.55 11.17 -12.72
C THR A 158 8.23 12.30 -11.95
N VAL A 159 9.00 11.97 -10.90
CA VAL A 159 9.75 12.96 -10.13
C VAL A 159 10.80 13.65 -11.01
N ARG A 160 11.54 12.89 -11.82
CA ARG A 160 12.55 13.44 -12.74
C ARG A 160 11.95 14.39 -13.77
N GLU A 161 10.83 14.01 -14.41
CA GLU A 161 10.14 14.88 -15.37
C GLU A 161 9.70 16.21 -14.75
N ASN A 162 9.20 16.16 -13.51
CA ASN A 162 8.84 17.38 -12.78
C ASN A 162 10.06 18.26 -12.42
N ILE A 163 11.16 17.66 -11.93
CA ILE A 163 12.41 18.40 -11.61
C ILE A 163 12.99 19.05 -12.86
N GLU A 164 12.92 18.39 -14.00
CA GLU A 164 13.46 18.86 -15.27
C GLU A 164 12.53 19.83 -16.01
N GLY A 165 11.42 20.26 -15.35
CA GLY A 165 10.51 21.27 -15.88
C GLY A 165 9.53 20.76 -16.95
N ARG A 166 9.43 19.45 -17.13
CA ARG A 166 8.47 18.83 -18.06
C ARG A 166 7.18 18.32 -17.38
N GLY A 167 7.01 18.62 -16.09
CA GLY A 167 5.74 18.43 -15.39
C GLY A 167 4.68 19.50 -15.73
N PRO A 168 3.42 19.31 -15.30
CA PRO A 168 2.93 18.14 -14.59
C PRO A 168 2.87 16.88 -15.48
N CYS A 169 2.88 15.71 -14.82
CA CYS A 169 2.80 14.44 -15.51
C CYS A 169 1.38 13.86 -15.41
N TYR A 170 1.03 13.01 -16.36
CA TYR A 170 -0.30 12.42 -16.46
C TYR A 170 -0.24 10.94 -16.77
N LEU A 171 -1.28 10.24 -16.39
CA LEU A 171 -1.64 8.94 -16.94
C LEU A 171 -2.58 9.19 -18.12
N ARG A 172 -2.11 8.86 -19.32
CA ARG A 172 -2.91 8.90 -20.52
C ARG A 172 -3.75 7.64 -20.60
N THR A 173 -5.01 7.78 -20.27
CA THR A 173 -6.05 6.75 -20.34
C THR A 173 -6.85 6.84 -21.62
N GLU A 174 -6.59 7.84 -22.44
CA GLU A 174 -7.20 8.04 -23.76
C GLU A 174 -6.96 6.82 -24.67
N GLY A 175 -8.03 6.35 -25.31
CA GLY A 175 -7.96 5.23 -26.23
C GLY A 175 -8.04 3.83 -25.59
N ILE A 176 -8.28 3.72 -24.28
CA ILE A 176 -8.62 2.43 -23.66
C ILE A 176 -10.01 1.96 -24.14
N SER A 177 -10.26 0.64 -24.11
CA SER A 177 -11.55 0.08 -24.51
C SER A 177 -12.67 0.44 -23.51
N SER A 178 -13.93 0.35 -23.95
CA SER A 178 -15.09 0.58 -23.08
C SER A 178 -15.11 -0.35 -21.87
N GLU A 179 -14.68 -1.59 -22.03
CA GLU A 179 -14.56 -2.56 -20.93
C GLU A 179 -13.50 -2.13 -19.92
N GLN A 180 -12.35 -1.65 -20.39
CA GLN A 180 -11.29 -1.11 -19.55
C GLN A 180 -11.73 0.17 -18.85
N ASP A 181 -12.49 1.01 -19.51
CA ASP A 181 -13.08 2.24 -18.98
C ASP A 181 -14.00 1.95 -17.78
N GLU A 182 -14.96 1.04 -17.96
CA GLU A 182 -15.84 0.59 -16.89
C GLU A 182 -15.09 -0.09 -15.72
N SER A 183 -14.09 -0.92 -16.06
CA SER A 183 -13.23 -1.55 -15.06
C SER A 183 -12.45 -0.52 -14.22
N LEU A 184 -11.98 0.55 -14.87
CA LEU A 184 -11.26 1.63 -14.22
C LEU A 184 -12.19 2.45 -13.32
N LYS A 185 -13.37 2.83 -13.77
CA LYS A 185 -14.39 3.52 -12.97
C LYS A 185 -14.74 2.74 -11.70
N LYS A 186 -15.02 1.44 -11.81
CA LYS A 186 -15.32 0.57 -10.68
C LYS A 186 -14.19 0.52 -9.66
N ALA A 187 -12.94 0.44 -10.14
CA ALA A 187 -11.77 0.44 -9.26
C ALA A 187 -11.60 1.78 -8.54
N TYR A 188 -11.76 2.89 -9.25
CA TYR A 188 -11.62 4.22 -8.68
C TYR A 188 -12.76 4.60 -7.73
N LEU A 189 -13.97 4.10 -7.96
CA LEU A 189 -15.10 4.33 -7.06
C LEU A 189 -14.76 3.90 -5.62
N ASN A 190 -14.07 2.77 -5.47
CA ASN A 190 -13.66 2.27 -4.15
C ASN A 190 -12.39 2.92 -3.61
N MET A 191 -11.42 3.25 -4.49
CA MET A 191 -10.08 3.64 -4.06
C MET A 191 -9.81 5.14 -4.13
N ALA A 192 -10.47 5.85 -5.01
CA ALA A 192 -10.31 7.29 -5.24
C ALA A 192 -11.62 7.93 -5.69
N PRO A 193 -12.67 7.93 -4.85
CA PRO A 193 -13.99 8.44 -5.22
C PRO A 193 -13.96 9.90 -5.69
N SER A 194 -13.04 10.71 -5.19
CA SER A 194 -12.85 12.09 -5.65
C SER A 194 -12.51 12.19 -7.14
N GLN A 195 -11.74 11.26 -7.68
CA GLN A 195 -11.45 11.20 -9.11
C GLN A 195 -12.69 10.74 -9.91
N THR A 196 -13.44 9.79 -9.38
CA THR A 196 -14.71 9.36 -10.00
C THR A 196 -15.71 10.51 -10.07
N LEU A 197 -15.81 11.32 -9.01
CA LEU A 197 -16.65 12.52 -9.01
C LEU A 197 -16.21 13.53 -10.08
N LYS A 198 -14.92 13.77 -10.25
CA LYS A 198 -14.41 14.64 -11.34
C LYS A 198 -14.84 14.16 -12.73
N TRP A 199 -14.83 12.86 -12.99
CA TRP A 199 -15.33 12.32 -14.25
C TRP A 199 -16.83 12.53 -14.42
N ILE A 200 -17.61 12.28 -13.37
CA ILE A 200 -19.07 12.49 -13.38
C ILE A 200 -19.39 13.98 -13.62
N GLU A 201 -18.76 14.88 -12.88
CA GLU A 201 -19.00 16.33 -12.98
C GLU A 201 -18.58 16.90 -14.34
N SER A 202 -17.51 16.38 -14.92
CA SER A 202 -17.05 16.79 -16.25
C SER A 202 -17.84 16.16 -17.41
N GLY A 203 -18.68 15.16 -17.13
CA GLY A 203 -19.39 14.37 -18.14
C GLY A 203 -18.46 13.54 -19.03
N LYS A 204 -17.21 13.31 -18.61
CA LYS A 204 -16.19 12.58 -19.37
C LYS A 204 -15.93 11.21 -18.77
N ASN A 205 -15.59 10.28 -19.64
CA ASN A 205 -15.11 8.96 -19.23
C ASN A 205 -13.58 8.97 -18.99
N PRO A 206 -13.03 7.99 -18.27
CA PRO A 206 -11.60 7.84 -18.13
C PRO A 206 -10.83 7.79 -19.45
N SER A 207 -11.44 7.18 -20.50
CA SER A 207 -10.89 7.11 -21.85
C SER A 207 -10.80 8.45 -22.59
N GLU A 208 -11.43 9.49 -22.05
CA GLU A 208 -11.53 10.83 -22.71
C GLU A 208 -10.72 11.89 -21.97
N GLN A 209 -10.14 11.56 -20.82
CA GLN A 209 -9.44 12.53 -19.97
C GLN A 209 -8.24 11.92 -19.28
N ASN A 210 -7.07 12.52 -19.50
CA ASN A 210 -5.85 12.17 -18.79
C ASN A 210 -5.96 12.50 -17.30
N VAL A 211 -5.33 11.69 -16.46
CA VAL A 211 -5.34 11.86 -15.00
C VAL A 211 -3.98 12.35 -14.56
N GLU A 212 -3.93 13.51 -13.91
CA GLU A 212 -2.70 14.08 -13.34
C GLU A 212 -2.16 13.21 -12.19
N ILE A 213 -0.84 13.02 -12.15
CA ILE A 213 -0.12 12.19 -11.17
C ILE A 213 1.01 12.95 -10.50
#